data_4c9edbc0faf00ac30978d354a4553df9
#
_entry.id   4c9edbc0faf00ac30978d354a4553df9
#
_cell.length_a   1.000
_cell.length_b   1.000
_cell.length_c   1.000
_cell.angle_alpha   90.00
_cell.angle_beta   90.00
_cell.angle_gamma   90.00
#
_symmetry.space_group_name_H-M   'P 1'
#
loop_
_entity.id
_entity.type
_entity.pdbx_description
1 polymer ?
#
loop_
_entity_poly.entity_id
_entity_poly.type
_entity_poly.pdbx_seq_one_letter_code
_entity_poly.pdbx_strand_id
1 'polypeptide(L)'
;MTSLITLLITICCVHQSLQFAGAPMIRSVIAPRYLMSGSETVLQCDYQYHNLPYSVRWYKNGKEFYSFVGDKTEPRSVHWTPGVVVDTERSGPRDVILTSVNLASTGRYRCEVSGQAPMFATDTKFADLTVVQAPDSGPDISGDKPSYHVGDKVNINCTVSGSSVAANITWYINNQMVRAITISLPFEAFPGSNQLHLEIMKYFFFFTLLVKIN
;
A
#
# COMPACT_ATOMS: atom_id res chain seq x y z
N MET A 1 25.81 -57.16 -33.57
CA MET A 1 25.01 -57.14 -32.37
C MET A 1 25.39 -55.94 -31.44
N THR A 2 26.65 -55.53 -31.41
CA THR A 2 27.14 -54.41 -30.56
C THR A 2 26.63 -53.05 -30.98
N SER A 3 26.39 -52.82 -32.28
CA SER A 3 25.95 -51.48 -32.79
C SER A 3 24.50 -51.12 -32.43
N LEU A 4 23.59 -52.09 -32.32
CA LEU A 4 22.20 -51.85 -31.95
C LEU A 4 22.05 -51.55 -30.44
N ILE A 5 22.85 -52.16 -29.59
CA ILE A 5 22.83 -51.97 -28.14
C ILE A 5 23.38 -50.58 -27.80
N THR A 6 24.44 -50.14 -28.47
CA THR A 6 24.98 -48.77 -28.28
C THR A 6 24.00 -47.69 -28.75
N LEU A 7 23.27 -47.94 -29.85
CA LEU A 7 22.24 -47.01 -30.35
C LEU A 7 21.05 -46.92 -29.38
N LEU A 8 20.61 -48.06 -28.81
CA LEU A 8 19.53 -48.06 -27.81
C LEU A 8 19.92 -47.39 -26.49
N ILE A 9 21.17 -47.53 -26.05
CA ILE A 9 21.68 -46.86 -24.84
C ILE A 9 21.78 -45.37 -25.06
N THR A 10 22.25 -44.88 -26.23
CA THR A 10 22.29 -43.46 -26.56
C THR A 10 20.89 -42.86 -26.70
N ILE A 11 19.93 -43.58 -27.28
CA ILE A 11 18.54 -43.12 -27.36
C ILE A 11 17.89 -43.05 -25.96
N CYS A 12 18.18 -44.01 -25.09
CA CYS A 12 17.68 -43.99 -23.70
C CYS A 12 18.28 -42.83 -22.87
N CYS A 13 19.56 -42.49 -23.09
CA CYS A 13 20.20 -41.35 -22.43
C CYS A 13 19.72 -40.01 -22.98
N VAL A 14 19.35 -39.91 -24.25
CA VAL A 14 18.84 -38.67 -24.85
C VAL A 14 17.39 -38.40 -24.45
N HIS A 15 16.58 -39.43 -24.14
CA HIS A 15 15.20 -39.23 -23.66
C HIS A 15 15.08 -38.95 -22.17
N GLN A 16 16.15 -39.02 -21.41
CA GLN A 16 16.23 -38.64 -20.01
C GLN A 16 16.86 -37.24 -19.82
N SER A 17 16.76 -36.36 -20.78
CA SER A 17 16.77 -34.94 -20.47
C SER A 17 15.49 -34.63 -19.68
N LEU A 18 15.41 -35.14 -18.46
CA LEU A 18 14.49 -34.69 -17.43
C LEU A 18 14.56 -33.17 -17.46
N GLN A 19 13.47 -32.56 -17.91
CA GLN A 19 13.24 -31.14 -17.71
C GLN A 19 13.24 -30.93 -16.20
N PHE A 20 14.43 -30.72 -15.64
CA PHE A 20 14.55 -30.24 -14.28
C PHE A 20 13.81 -28.90 -14.26
N ALA A 21 12.58 -28.90 -13.75
CA ALA A 21 11.90 -27.68 -13.43
C ALA A 21 12.88 -26.93 -12.53
N GLY A 22 13.41 -25.81 -13.03
CA GLY A 22 14.35 -25.01 -12.28
C GLY A 22 13.72 -24.60 -10.95
N ALA A 23 14.54 -24.20 -9.99
CA ALA A 23 14.01 -23.64 -8.74
C ALA A 23 13.08 -22.45 -9.04
N PRO A 24 11.99 -22.27 -8.26
CA PRO A 24 11.16 -21.09 -8.40
C PRO A 24 12.02 -19.84 -8.14
N MET A 25 11.78 -18.78 -8.89
CA MET A 25 12.46 -17.50 -8.71
C MET A 25 11.41 -16.39 -8.63
N ILE A 26 11.32 -15.76 -7.50
CA ILE A 26 10.46 -14.58 -7.32
C ILE A 26 11.18 -13.37 -7.93
N ARG A 27 10.55 -12.73 -8.91
CA ARG A 27 11.06 -11.50 -9.52
C ARG A 27 10.80 -10.30 -8.62
N SER A 28 9.55 -10.17 -8.17
CA SER A 28 9.13 -9.08 -7.30
C SER A 28 7.94 -9.48 -6.42
N VAL A 29 7.82 -8.79 -5.29
CA VAL A 29 6.60 -8.73 -4.49
C VAL A 29 6.09 -7.30 -4.60
N ILE A 30 4.87 -7.15 -5.08
CA ILE A 30 4.23 -5.86 -5.32
C ILE A 30 3.16 -5.67 -4.26
N ALA A 31 3.29 -4.59 -3.50
CA ALA A 31 2.31 -4.09 -2.56
C ALA A 31 2.36 -2.56 -2.60
N PRO A 32 1.23 -1.86 -2.47
CA PRO A 32 1.25 -0.42 -2.33
C PRO A 32 2.02 -0.02 -1.07
N ARG A 33 2.97 0.90 -1.20
CA ARG A 33 3.74 1.37 -0.05
C ARG A 33 2.88 2.08 0.98
N TYR A 34 1.87 2.83 0.51
CA TYR A 34 0.93 3.57 1.35
C TYR A 34 -0.49 3.32 0.88
N LEU A 35 -1.41 3.12 1.81
CA LEU A 35 -2.83 2.92 1.56
C LEU A 35 -3.67 3.65 2.61
N MET A 36 -4.84 4.11 2.19
CA MET A 36 -5.84 4.65 3.11
C MET A 36 -6.55 3.52 3.86
N SER A 37 -6.82 3.73 5.14
CA SER A 37 -7.68 2.86 5.92
C SER A 37 -9.06 2.71 5.27
N GLY A 38 -9.61 1.50 5.26
CA GLY A 38 -10.86 1.15 4.59
C GLY A 38 -10.71 0.74 3.12
N SER A 39 -9.53 0.91 2.50
CA SER A 39 -9.29 0.53 1.11
C SER A 39 -9.17 -0.98 0.93
N GLU A 40 -9.34 -1.43 -0.30
CA GLU A 40 -8.96 -2.77 -0.77
C GLU A 40 -7.58 -2.70 -1.43
N THR A 41 -6.81 -3.78 -1.39
CA THR A 41 -5.53 -3.88 -2.09
C THR A 41 -5.23 -5.27 -2.58
N VAL A 42 -4.37 -5.34 -3.60
CA VAL A 42 -3.83 -6.60 -4.12
C VAL A 42 -2.36 -6.71 -3.76
N LEU A 43 -2.01 -7.80 -3.12
CA LEU A 43 -0.62 -8.22 -2.93
C LEU A 43 -0.29 -9.17 -4.06
N GLN A 44 0.74 -8.86 -4.85
CA GLN A 44 1.13 -9.67 -5.99
C GLN A 44 2.51 -10.26 -5.79
N CYS A 45 2.64 -11.57 -6.05
CA CYS A 45 3.90 -12.30 -6.08
C CYS A 45 4.23 -12.65 -7.53
N ASP A 46 5.12 -11.90 -8.15
CA ASP A 46 5.60 -12.21 -9.49
C ASP A 46 6.77 -13.17 -9.42
N TYR A 47 6.50 -14.42 -9.80
CA TYR A 47 7.51 -15.47 -9.82
C TYR A 47 7.57 -16.18 -11.17
N GLN A 48 8.74 -16.66 -11.50
CA GLN A 48 8.99 -17.53 -12.65
C GLN A 48 9.12 -18.97 -12.19
N TYR A 49 8.21 -19.80 -12.69
CA TYR A 49 8.23 -21.24 -12.51
C TYR A 49 7.48 -21.90 -13.66
N HIS A 50 8.04 -22.98 -14.22
CA HIS A 50 7.49 -23.60 -15.44
C HIS A 50 6.16 -24.30 -15.21
N ASN A 51 5.93 -24.80 -14.01
CA ASN A 51 4.72 -25.49 -13.60
C ASN A 51 4.00 -24.73 -12.50
N LEU A 52 2.83 -25.21 -12.09
CA LEU A 52 2.19 -24.75 -10.89
C LEU A 52 3.12 -25.04 -9.69
N PRO A 53 3.45 -24.08 -8.83
CA PRO A 53 4.28 -24.35 -7.64
C PRO A 53 3.57 -25.32 -6.71
N TYR A 54 4.36 -26.05 -5.91
CA TYR A 54 3.80 -26.90 -4.86
C TYR A 54 3.00 -26.04 -3.87
N SER A 55 3.56 -24.93 -3.42
CA SER A 55 2.82 -23.98 -2.60
C SER A 55 3.29 -22.54 -2.79
N VAL A 56 2.35 -21.61 -2.62
CA VAL A 56 2.63 -20.18 -2.42
C VAL A 56 2.06 -19.78 -1.07
N ARG A 57 2.88 -19.16 -0.22
CA ARG A 57 2.49 -18.75 1.11
C ARG A 57 2.76 -17.27 1.34
N TRP A 58 1.84 -16.65 2.05
CA TRP A 58 1.97 -15.26 2.43
C TRP A 58 2.01 -15.08 3.93
N TYR A 59 2.92 -14.25 4.36
CA TYR A 59 3.16 -13.95 5.77
C TYR A 59 3.08 -12.45 5.99
N LYS A 60 2.57 -12.07 7.16
CA LYS A 60 2.63 -10.70 7.67
C LYS A 60 3.40 -10.71 8.98
N ASN A 61 4.49 -9.94 9.06
CA ASN A 61 5.37 -9.88 10.24
C ASN A 61 5.80 -11.27 10.74
N GLY A 62 6.05 -12.20 9.80
CA GLY A 62 6.46 -13.58 10.09
C GLY A 62 5.32 -14.57 10.36
N LYS A 63 4.07 -14.12 10.51
CA LYS A 63 2.91 -14.99 10.70
C LYS A 63 2.24 -15.27 9.37
N GLU A 64 2.05 -16.57 9.03
CA GLU A 64 1.31 -16.99 7.85
C GLU A 64 -0.16 -16.57 7.97
N PHE A 65 -0.71 -15.98 6.90
CA PHE A 65 -2.11 -15.62 6.83
C PHE A 65 -2.84 -16.22 5.62
N TYR A 66 -2.11 -16.59 4.56
CA TYR A 66 -2.68 -17.19 3.37
C TYR A 66 -1.71 -18.22 2.80
N SER A 67 -2.26 -19.32 2.31
CA SER A 67 -1.51 -20.28 1.51
C SER A 67 -2.35 -20.84 0.36
N PHE A 68 -1.66 -21.11 -0.75
CA PHE A 68 -2.16 -21.82 -1.91
C PHE A 68 -1.31 -23.07 -2.13
N VAL A 69 -1.93 -24.26 -2.14
CA VAL A 69 -1.27 -25.56 -2.36
C VAL A 69 -1.91 -26.23 -3.56
N GLY A 70 -1.16 -26.34 -4.67
CA GLY A 70 -1.69 -26.69 -5.97
C GLY A 70 -2.35 -28.07 -6.09
N ASP A 71 -1.88 -29.04 -5.32
CA ASP A 71 -2.34 -30.45 -5.41
C ASP A 71 -3.55 -30.76 -4.54
N LYS A 72 -4.12 -29.76 -3.83
CA LYS A 72 -5.28 -29.98 -2.96
C LYS A 72 -6.59 -29.71 -3.70
N THR A 73 -7.64 -30.42 -3.32
CA THR A 73 -9.01 -30.19 -3.78
C THR A 73 -9.49 -28.78 -3.42
N GLU A 74 -9.14 -28.33 -2.21
CA GLU A 74 -9.30 -26.94 -1.77
C GLU A 74 -7.91 -26.33 -1.61
N PRO A 75 -7.40 -25.67 -2.63
CA PRO A 75 -6.01 -25.23 -2.65
C PRO A 75 -5.73 -24.02 -1.73
N ARG A 76 -6.77 -23.28 -1.32
CA ARG A 76 -6.63 -22.04 -0.56
C ARG A 76 -6.86 -22.28 0.93
N SER A 77 -6.01 -21.70 1.76
CA SER A 77 -6.18 -21.70 3.22
C SER A 77 -5.89 -20.32 3.77
N VAL A 78 -6.72 -19.86 4.69
CA VAL A 78 -6.57 -18.55 5.35
C VAL A 78 -6.43 -18.76 6.85
N HIS A 79 -5.48 -18.06 7.45
CA HIS A 79 -5.22 -18.07 8.89
C HIS A 79 -5.42 -16.68 9.46
N TRP A 80 -6.15 -16.59 10.55
CA TRP A 80 -6.41 -15.31 11.19
C TRP A 80 -5.13 -14.58 11.57
N THR A 81 -5.03 -13.34 11.15
CA THR A 81 -3.91 -12.44 11.46
C THR A 81 -4.44 -11.02 11.64
N PRO A 82 -4.00 -10.27 12.66
CA PRO A 82 -4.50 -8.92 12.92
C PRO A 82 -4.36 -8.01 11.70
N GLY A 83 -5.46 -7.33 11.35
CA GLY A 83 -5.51 -6.38 10.23
C GLY A 83 -5.47 -7.03 8.84
N VAL A 84 -5.69 -8.34 8.73
CA VAL A 84 -5.71 -9.05 7.43
C VAL A 84 -7.06 -9.72 7.24
N VAL A 85 -7.78 -9.29 6.21
CA VAL A 85 -9.01 -9.92 5.74
C VAL A 85 -8.82 -10.25 4.27
N VAL A 86 -8.76 -11.54 3.95
CA VAL A 86 -8.50 -12.05 2.60
C VAL A 86 -9.82 -12.36 1.90
N ASP A 87 -9.98 -11.86 0.67
CA ASP A 87 -11.00 -12.34 -0.25
C ASP A 87 -10.51 -13.65 -0.88
N THR A 88 -10.98 -14.79 -0.39
CA THR A 88 -10.52 -16.10 -0.83
C THR A 88 -10.97 -16.45 -2.25
N GLU A 89 -12.09 -15.89 -2.69
CA GLU A 89 -12.63 -16.21 -4.02
C GLU A 89 -11.82 -15.56 -5.13
N ARG A 90 -11.43 -14.32 -4.93
CA ARG A 90 -10.61 -13.56 -5.88
C ARG A 90 -9.10 -13.77 -5.71
N SER A 91 -8.68 -14.44 -4.63
CA SER A 91 -7.25 -14.70 -4.37
C SER A 91 -6.80 -16.01 -5.01
N GLY A 92 -5.54 -16.07 -5.42
CA GLY A 92 -4.93 -17.20 -6.11
C GLY A 92 -3.45 -17.39 -5.77
N PRO A 93 -2.72 -18.14 -6.60
CA PRO A 93 -1.30 -18.40 -6.36
C PRO A 93 -0.39 -17.19 -6.62
N ARG A 94 -0.87 -16.16 -7.31
CA ARG A 94 -0.08 -14.95 -7.63
C ARG A 94 -0.59 -13.73 -6.92
N ASP A 95 -1.90 -13.59 -6.80
CA ASP A 95 -2.55 -12.39 -6.30
C ASP A 95 -3.35 -12.73 -5.05
N VAL A 96 -3.17 -11.96 -4.00
CA VAL A 96 -3.96 -12.05 -2.76
C VAL A 96 -4.63 -10.70 -2.52
N ILE A 97 -5.95 -10.72 -2.49
CA ILE A 97 -6.78 -9.54 -2.29
C ILE A 97 -7.04 -9.37 -0.80
N LEU A 98 -6.64 -8.23 -0.26
CA LEU A 98 -6.96 -7.80 1.09
C LEU A 98 -8.10 -6.79 1.04
N THR A 99 -9.21 -7.11 1.71
CA THR A 99 -10.35 -6.20 1.85
C THR A 99 -10.25 -5.39 3.15
N SER A 100 -10.78 -4.16 3.14
CA SER A 100 -10.93 -3.34 4.36
C SER A 100 -9.66 -3.21 5.21
N VAL A 101 -8.53 -2.86 4.57
CA VAL A 101 -7.28 -2.63 5.30
C VAL A 101 -7.45 -1.54 6.36
N ASN A 102 -6.75 -1.66 7.48
CA ASN A 102 -6.77 -0.73 8.59
C ASN A 102 -5.35 -0.52 9.15
N LEU A 103 -5.18 0.30 10.17
CA LEU A 103 -3.87 0.58 10.75
C LEU A 103 -3.12 -0.69 11.17
N ALA A 104 -3.85 -1.72 11.66
CA ALA A 104 -3.26 -3.00 12.01
C ALA A 104 -2.79 -3.80 10.79
N SER A 105 -3.21 -3.45 9.56
CA SER A 105 -2.71 -4.05 8.33
C SER A 105 -1.27 -3.61 7.99
N THR A 106 -0.79 -2.52 8.59
CA THR A 106 0.59 -2.08 8.43
C THR A 106 1.56 -3.19 8.84
N GLY A 107 2.57 -3.42 7.99
CA GLY A 107 3.59 -4.41 8.30
C GLY A 107 4.40 -4.85 7.10
N ARG A 108 5.31 -5.78 7.37
CA ARG A 108 6.15 -6.41 6.36
C ARG A 108 5.50 -7.69 5.87
N TYR A 109 5.23 -7.72 4.58
CA TYR A 109 4.65 -8.86 3.90
C TYR A 109 5.72 -9.67 3.18
N ARG A 110 5.61 -11.00 3.25
CA ARG A 110 6.53 -11.92 2.60
C ARG A 110 5.75 -12.88 1.74
N CYS A 111 6.14 -13.01 0.48
CA CYS A 111 5.74 -14.11 -0.39
C CYS A 111 6.82 -15.20 -0.33
N GLU A 112 6.40 -16.44 -0.26
CA GLU A 112 7.22 -17.64 -0.28
C GLU A 112 6.67 -18.58 -1.33
N VAL A 113 7.51 -19.01 -2.29
CA VAL A 113 7.15 -19.93 -3.37
C VAL A 113 8.00 -21.16 -3.26
N SER A 114 7.36 -22.33 -3.12
CA SER A 114 8.03 -23.63 -3.07
C SER A 114 7.76 -24.43 -4.34
N GLY A 115 8.82 -24.98 -4.91
CA GLY A 115 8.76 -25.84 -6.07
C GLY A 115 8.32 -27.26 -5.75
N GLN A 116 8.08 -28.04 -6.79
CA GLN A 116 7.70 -29.46 -6.74
C GLN A 116 8.89 -30.38 -6.36
N ALA A 117 8.54 -31.62 -6.02
CA ALA A 117 9.52 -32.69 -5.90
C ALA A 117 10.39 -32.82 -7.18
N PRO A 118 11.62 -33.30 -7.08
CA PRO A 118 12.31 -33.79 -5.89
C PRO A 118 13.07 -32.69 -5.11
N MET A 119 13.23 -31.50 -5.68
CA MET A 119 14.10 -30.47 -5.10
C MET A 119 13.44 -29.65 -3.98
N PHE A 120 12.12 -29.44 -4.03
CA PHE A 120 11.39 -28.58 -3.10
C PHE A 120 12.06 -27.22 -2.81
N ALA A 121 12.79 -26.71 -3.79
CA ALA A 121 13.48 -25.41 -3.65
C ALA A 121 12.46 -24.31 -3.33
N THR A 122 12.84 -23.40 -2.47
CA THR A 122 11.98 -22.31 -2.01
C THR A 122 12.68 -20.97 -2.23
N ASP A 123 11.94 -19.98 -2.72
CA ASP A 123 12.36 -18.58 -2.80
C ASP A 123 11.43 -17.68 -2.01
N THR A 124 11.96 -16.56 -1.50
CA THR A 124 11.21 -15.60 -0.68
C THR A 124 11.56 -14.17 -1.02
N LYS A 125 10.55 -13.30 -1.08
CA LYS A 125 10.74 -11.84 -1.15
C LYS A 125 9.74 -11.10 -0.29
N PHE A 126 10.03 -9.83 -0.04
CA PHE A 126 9.29 -8.98 0.89
C PHE A 126 8.81 -7.70 0.22
N ALA A 127 7.72 -7.15 0.76
CA ALA A 127 7.27 -5.79 0.53
C ALA A 127 6.72 -5.21 1.84
N ASP A 128 6.88 -3.91 2.02
CA ASP A 128 6.32 -3.20 3.17
C ASP A 128 5.05 -2.47 2.75
N LEU A 129 4.00 -2.58 3.57
CA LEU A 129 2.73 -1.89 3.44
C LEU A 129 2.52 -1.00 4.66
N THR A 130 2.20 0.26 4.44
CA THR A 130 1.80 1.20 5.49
C THR A 130 0.39 1.69 5.24
N VAL A 131 -0.51 1.43 6.18
CA VAL A 131 -1.86 1.95 6.13
C VAL A 131 -1.92 3.24 6.94
N VAL A 132 -2.49 4.26 6.34
CA VAL A 132 -2.67 5.57 6.94
C VAL A 132 -4.14 5.89 7.10
N GLN A 133 -4.47 6.60 8.16
CA GLN A 133 -5.82 7.09 8.40
C GLN A 133 -5.83 8.60 8.22
N ALA A 134 -6.79 9.07 7.41
CA ALA A 134 -7.04 10.49 7.25
C ALA A 134 -7.62 11.07 8.54
N PRO A 135 -7.52 12.39 8.74
CA PRO A 135 -8.26 13.07 9.79
C PRO A 135 -9.75 12.75 9.73
N ASP A 136 -10.39 12.60 10.89
CA ASP A 136 -11.81 12.26 11.00
C ASP A 136 -12.70 13.45 10.57
N SER A 137 -12.18 14.65 10.69
CA SER A 137 -12.84 15.91 10.31
C SER A 137 -11.88 16.87 9.61
N GLY A 138 -12.41 17.95 9.05
CA GLY A 138 -11.58 19.05 8.57
C GLY A 138 -10.86 19.75 9.72
N PRO A 139 -9.96 20.68 9.41
CA PRO A 139 -9.26 21.46 10.43
C PRO A 139 -10.23 22.28 11.27
N ASP A 140 -9.99 22.29 12.58
CA ASP A 140 -10.65 23.17 13.51
C ASP A 140 -9.91 24.51 13.55
N ILE A 141 -10.62 25.60 13.27
CA ILE A 141 -10.07 26.93 13.28
C ILE A 141 -10.62 27.67 14.52
N SER A 142 -9.72 28.27 15.27
CA SER A 142 -10.05 29.03 16.46
C SER A 142 -9.34 30.40 16.48
N GLY A 143 -9.93 31.36 17.15
CA GLY A 143 -9.39 32.73 17.24
C GLY A 143 -9.79 33.63 16.06
N ASP A 144 -10.59 33.12 15.12
CA ASP A 144 -11.12 33.91 14.01
C ASP A 144 -12.23 34.86 14.48
N LYS A 145 -12.41 35.95 13.75
CA LYS A 145 -13.49 36.92 13.93
C LYS A 145 -14.30 36.97 12.64
N PRO A 146 -15.60 37.33 12.73
CA PRO A 146 -16.46 37.49 11.55
C PRO A 146 -15.97 38.55 10.55
N SER A 147 -15.22 39.54 11.03
CA SER A 147 -14.62 40.58 10.20
C SER A 147 -13.40 41.20 10.89
N TYR A 148 -12.49 41.72 10.07
CA TYR A 148 -11.30 42.43 10.50
C TYR A 148 -11.23 43.82 9.84
N HIS A 149 -10.66 44.79 10.54
CA HIS A 149 -10.41 46.11 10.02
C HIS A 149 -8.93 46.29 9.66
N VAL A 150 -8.65 47.31 8.87
CA VAL A 150 -7.28 47.67 8.55
C VAL A 150 -6.47 47.93 9.82
N GLY A 151 -5.36 47.24 9.99
CA GLY A 151 -4.49 47.35 11.17
C GLY A 151 -4.79 46.37 12.31
N ASP A 152 -5.85 45.56 12.20
CA ASP A 152 -6.13 44.51 13.17
C ASP A 152 -5.03 43.41 13.12
N LYS A 153 -4.69 42.92 14.30
CA LYS A 153 -3.86 41.71 14.40
C LYS A 153 -4.74 40.49 14.25
N VAL A 154 -4.42 39.66 13.25
CA VAL A 154 -5.06 38.34 13.01
C VAL A 154 -4.26 37.29 13.74
N ASN A 155 -4.86 36.59 14.69
CA ASN A 155 -4.27 35.47 15.40
C ASN A 155 -5.25 34.29 15.35
N ILE A 156 -4.99 33.37 14.43
CA ILE A 156 -5.86 32.24 14.15
C ILE A 156 -5.05 30.95 14.38
N ASN A 157 -5.63 30.05 15.11
CA ASN A 157 -5.06 28.72 15.32
C ASN A 157 -5.83 27.67 14.51
N CYS A 158 -5.09 26.75 13.90
CA CYS A 158 -5.64 25.64 13.14
C CYS A 158 -5.14 24.32 13.73
N THR A 159 -6.07 23.46 14.12
CA THR A 159 -5.76 22.13 14.66
C THR A 159 -6.40 21.05 13.81
N VAL A 160 -5.69 19.92 13.69
CA VAL A 160 -6.15 18.73 13.00
C VAL A 160 -5.97 17.53 13.92
N SER A 161 -7.00 16.70 14.05
CA SER A 161 -7.01 15.52 14.89
C SER A 161 -7.44 14.27 14.09
N GLY A 162 -7.22 13.08 14.67
CA GLY A 162 -7.67 11.81 14.07
C GLY A 162 -6.79 11.25 12.93
N SER A 163 -5.73 11.93 12.52
CA SER A 163 -4.79 11.40 11.53
C SER A 163 -3.74 10.48 12.17
N SER A 164 -3.43 9.37 11.52
CA SER A 164 -2.36 8.45 11.96
C SER A 164 -0.95 8.95 11.60
N VAL A 165 -0.84 9.96 10.76
CA VAL A 165 0.41 10.61 10.37
C VAL A 165 0.27 12.12 10.51
N ALA A 166 1.39 12.83 10.67
CA ALA A 166 1.38 14.28 10.76
C ALA A 166 0.76 14.89 9.49
N ALA A 167 -0.26 15.72 9.68
CA ALA A 167 -0.86 16.48 8.60
C ALA A 167 -0.02 17.73 8.28
N ASN A 168 0.14 18.03 7.01
CA ASN A 168 0.78 19.26 6.57
C ASN A 168 -0.30 20.33 6.41
N ILE A 169 -0.23 21.38 7.23
CA ILE A 169 -1.19 22.50 7.20
C ILE A 169 -0.60 23.60 6.33
N THR A 170 -1.35 24.02 5.32
CA THR A 170 -0.95 25.11 4.44
C THR A 170 -2.04 26.21 4.47
N TRP A 171 -1.61 27.44 4.69
CA TRP A 171 -2.49 28.59 4.77
C TRP A 171 -2.58 29.31 3.42
N TYR A 172 -3.78 29.76 3.09
CA TYR A 172 -4.03 30.59 1.91
C TYR A 172 -4.85 31.82 2.30
N ILE A 173 -4.46 32.97 1.77
CA ILE A 173 -5.22 34.22 1.85
C ILE A 173 -5.50 34.65 0.42
N ASN A 174 -6.77 34.84 0.04
CA ASN A 174 -7.16 35.23 -1.31
C ASN A 174 -6.48 34.41 -2.40
N ASN A 175 -6.46 33.06 -2.28
CA ASN A 175 -5.79 32.10 -3.17
C ASN A 175 -4.25 32.19 -3.22
N GLN A 176 -3.63 33.00 -2.40
CA GLN A 176 -2.18 33.06 -2.30
C GLN A 176 -1.71 32.25 -1.08
N MET A 177 -0.77 31.33 -1.31
CA MET A 177 -0.18 30.56 -0.24
C MET A 177 0.65 31.46 0.66
N VAL A 178 0.40 31.39 1.96
CA VAL A 178 1.17 32.11 2.97
C VAL A 178 1.90 31.10 3.86
N ARG A 179 3.17 31.36 4.13
CA ARG A 179 3.88 30.57 5.13
C ARG A 179 3.45 31.06 6.51
N ALA A 180 3.10 30.12 7.40
CA ALA A 180 2.76 30.42 8.79
C ALA A 180 3.98 30.98 9.53
N ILE A 181 4.17 32.27 9.40
CA ILE A 181 5.02 33.10 10.24
C ILE A 181 4.09 34.18 10.74
N THR A 182 4.23 34.68 11.95
CA THR A 182 3.47 35.79 12.48
C THR A 182 3.19 36.84 11.37
N ILE A 183 2.01 36.76 10.72
CA ILE A 183 1.69 37.60 9.58
C ILE A 183 1.12 38.88 10.15
N SER A 184 1.94 39.93 10.22
CA SER A 184 1.45 41.26 10.22
C SER A 184 1.17 41.63 8.77
N LEU A 185 -0.08 41.55 8.32
CA LEU A 185 -0.45 41.90 6.95
C LEU A 185 -0.41 43.42 6.80
N PRO A 186 0.45 44.00 5.96
CA PRO A 186 0.23 45.34 5.46
C PRO A 186 -0.95 45.24 4.49
N PHE A 187 -2.04 45.90 4.83
CA PHE A 187 -3.33 45.80 4.12
C PHE A 187 -3.34 46.51 2.75
N GLU A 188 -2.24 47.07 2.30
CA GLU A 188 -2.18 47.78 1.00
C GLU A 188 -2.36 46.86 -0.23
N ALA A 189 -2.46 45.54 -0.03
CA ALA A 189 -2.51 44.58 -1.15
C ALA A 189 -3.93 44.29 -1.70
N PHE A 190 -5.01 44.84 -1.14
CA PHE A 190 -6.37 44.51 -1.53
C PHE A 190 -7.24 45.75 -1.81
N PRO A 191 -7.21 46.28 -3.03
CA PRO A 191 -8.09 47.35 -3.40
C PRO A 191 -9.53 46.84 -3.53
N GLY A 192 -10.41 47.21 -2.63
CA GLY A 192 -11.85 47.09 -2.81
C GLY A 192 -12.69 46.35 -1.80
N SER A 193 -12.15 45.71 -0.77
CA SER A 193 -12.96 45.10 0.30
C SER A 193 -12.39 45.34 1.68
N ASN A 194 -13.22 45.91 2.56
CA ASN A 194 -12.87 46.14 3.96
C ASN A 194 -13.17 44.90 4.85
N GLN A 195 -13.46 43.72 4.25
CA GLN A 195 -13.82 42.49 4.96
C GLN A 195 -13.00 41.30 4.48
N LEU A 196 -12.48 40.56 5.43
CA LEU A 196 -11.86 39.25 5.22
C LEU A 196 -12.93 38.16 5.43
N HIS A 197 -13.23 37.40 4.40
CA HIS A 197 -14.05 36.18 4.53
C HIS A 197 -13.16 34.94 4.60
N LEU A 198 -13.43 34.05 5.59
CA LEU A 198 -12.79 32.77 5.72
C LEU A 198 -13.56 31.72 4.90
N GLU A 199 -12.95 31.16 3.87
CA GLU A 199 -13.44 29.96 3.21
C GLU A 199 -12.47 28.81 3.42
N ILE A 200 -13.01 27.68 3.91
CA ILE A 200 -12.24 26.44 4.10
C ILE A 200 -12.54 25.53 2.91
N MET A 201 -11.58 25.32 2.03
CA MET A 201 -11.70 24.30 1.00
C MET A 201 -10.95 23.03 1.40
N LYS A 202 -11.68 21.89 1.42
CA LYS A 202 -11.15 20.55 1.65
C LYS A 202 -10.69 19.97 0.33
N TYR A 203 -9.38 19.88 0.10
CA TYR A 203 -8.84 19.03 -0.94
C TYR A 203 -7.89 18.00 -0.33
N PHE A 204 -8.25 16.72 -0.51
CA PHE A 204 -7.45 15.58 -0.09
C PHE A 204 -6.57 15.10 -1.24
N PHE A 205 -5.32 15.51 -1.25
CA PHE A 205 -4.24 14.75 -1.85
C PHE A 205 -3.03 14.83 -0.92
N PHE A 206 -2.63 13.69 -0.36
CA PHE A 206 -1.50 13.57 0.56
C PHE A 206 -1.52 14.54 1.76
N PHE A 207 -2.61 14.54 2.54
CA PHE A 207 -2.71 15.25 3.83
C PHE A 207 -2.27 16.74 3.81
N THR A 208 -2.43 17.42 2.71
CA THR A 208 -2.30 18.87 2.69
C THR A 208 -3.68 19.46 2.95
N LEU A 209 -3.86 20.03 4.14
CA LEU A 209 -5.06 20.77 4.49
C LEU A 209 -4.88 22.22 4.05
N LEU A 210 -5.76 22.66 3.16
CA LEU A 210 -5.81 24.01 2.66
C LEU A 210 -6.76 24.83 3.54
N VAL A 211 -6.23 25.83 4.22
CA VAL A 211 -7.03 26.86 4.90
C VAL A 211 -7.00 28.10 4.03
N LYS A 212 -8.15 28.45 3.48
CA LYS A 212 -8.31 29.64 2.64
C LYS A 212 -9.03 30.72 3.43
N ILE A 213 -8.39 31.87 3.51
CA ILE A 213 -8.97 33.10 4.07
C ILE A 213 -9.23 34.04 2.89
N ASN A 214 -10.49 34.38 2.66
CA ASN A 214 -10.92 35.33 1.60
C ASN A 214 -11.09 36.71 2.16
#